data_4fb5ee1c56367e8529d46db4fc29f074
#
_entry.id   4fb5ee1c56367e8529d46db4fc29f074
#
_cell.length_a   1.000
_cell.length_b   1.000
_cell.length_c   1.000
_cell.angle_alpha   90.00
_cell.angle_beta   90.00
_cell.angle_gamma   90.00
#
_symmetry.space_group_name_H-M   'P 1'
#
loop_
_entity.id
_entity.type
_entity.pdbx_description
1 polymer ?
#
loop_
_entity_poly.entity_id
_entity_poly.type
_entity_poly.pdbx_seq_one_letter_code
_entity_poly.pdbx_strand_id
1 'polypeptide(L)'
;MMTERLTRLILSTMLLALSSLGLAAQEVVVPGEPEPPTPEKRNEVRLNLHAPIPYQALSLEYERAVALDVGVGVMASAYFGKERLNVLFFPTAGVMPYGRWYFGGFLFSMKKPNAGFFLEANSSIAYNDNLRNVHYEYSPETEKREKQIEERHGVSWGIGLGGGFKLVTRSNWSGEISCRLGRNMVKVSKWNVAYIYPAISVGYRF
;
A
#
# COMPACT_ATOMS: atom_id res chain seq x y z
N MET A 1 -25.85 10.37 0.53
CA MET A 1 -26.54 9.52 1.54
C MET A 1 -26.31 8.02 1.34
N MET A 2 -26.34 7.48 0.10
CA MET A 2 -26.07 6.06 -0.18
C MET A 2 -24.58 5.68 -0.01
N THR A 3 -23.66 6.54 -0.42
CA THR A 3 -22.21 6.36 -0.27
C THR A 3 -21.75 6.32 1.18
N GLU A 4 -22.29 7.17 2.07
CA GLU A 4 -21.92 7.15 3.49
C GLU A 4 -22.36 5.88 4.22
N ARG A 5 -23.52 5.34 3.88
CA ARG A 5 -24.01 4.08 4.45
C ARG A 5 -23.16 2.90 4.01
N LEU A 6 -22.74 2.88 2.73
CA LEU A 6 -21.85 1.86 2.19
C LEU A 6 -20.47 1.93 2.85
N THR A 7 -19.92 3.13 3.01
CA THR A 7 -18.63 3.33 3.69
C THR A 7 -18.65 2.88 5.14
N ARG A 8 -19.73 3.19 5.90
CA ARG A 8 -19.88 2.74 7.28
C ARG A 8 -20.05 1.23 7.38
N LEU A 9 -20.80 0.62 6.46
CA LEU A 9 -20.97 -0.85 6.43
C LEU A 9 -19.64 -1.55 6.16
N ILE A 10 -18.86 -1.07 5.21
CA ILE A 10 -17.54 -1.63 4.88
C ILE A 10 -16.54 -1.42 6.03
N LEU A 11 -16.56 -0.25 6.68
CA LEU A 11 -15.71 0.02 7.84
C LEU A 11 -16.07 -0.92 9.02
N SER A 12 -17.36 -1.16 9.28
CA SER A 12 -17.81 -2.05 10.35
C SER A 12 -17.49 -3.52 10.06
N THR A 13 -17.61 -3.97 8.81
CA THR A 13 -17.22 -5.33 8.41
C THR A 13 -15.69 -5.52 8.45
N MET A 14 -14.90 -4.51 8.10
CA MET A 14 -13.46 -4.54 8.27
C MET A 14 -13.04 -4.59 9.75
N LEU A 15 -13.70 -3.84 10.62
CA LEU A 15 -13.41 -3.85 12.06
C LEU A 15 -13.76 -5.22 12.68
N LEU A 16 -14.86 -5.84 12.26
CA LEU A 16 -15.24 -7.19 12.66
C LEU A 16 -14.24 -8.25 12.13
N ALA A 17 -13.77 -8.13 10.89
CA ALA A 17 -12.77 -9.03 10.33
C ALA A 17 -11.40 -8.90 11.03
N LEU A 18 -11.01 -7.68 11.40
CA LEU A 18 -9.79 -7.43 12.18
C LEU A 18 -9.89 -7.96 13.61
N SER A 19 -11.06 -7.87 14.26
CA SER A 19 -11.27 -8.42 15.61
C SER A 19 -11.29 -9.95 15.59
N SER A 20 -11.84 -10.59 14.57
CA SER A 20 -11.83 -12.05 14.41
C SER A 20 -10.40 -12.59 14.12
N LEU A 21 -9.57 -11.83 13.41
CA LEU A 21 -8.15 -12.14 13.22
C LEU A 21 -7.36 -12.06 14.53
N GLY A 22 -7.69 -11.10 15.40
CA GLY A 22 -7.07 -10.97 16.73
C GLY A 22 -7.43 -12.14 17.67
N LEU A 23 -8.67 -12.63 17.62
CA LEU A 23 -9.12 -13.78 18.40
C LEU A 23 -8.51 -15.11 17.92
N ALA A 24 -8.30 -15.28 16.62
CA ALA A 24 -7.62 -16.44 16.06
C ALA A 24 -6.11 -16.48 16.41
N ALA A 25 -5.52 -15.34 16.76
CA ALA A 25 -4.12 -15.25 17.21
C ALA A 25 -3.95 -15.60 18.71
N GLN A 26 -5.02 -15.69 19.49
CA GLN A 26 -5.01 -15.97 20.93
C GLN A 26 -5.28 -17.43 21.30
N GLU A 27 -5.04 -18.36 20.39
CA GLU A 27 -5.13 -19.79 20.74
C GLU A 27 -4.05 -20.15 21.79
N VAL A 28 -4.51 -20.50 22.96
CA VAL A 28 -3.71 -20.92 24.12
C VAL A 28 -2.75 -22.05 23.69
N VAL A 29 -1.45 -21.81 23.83
CA VAL A 29 -0.42 -22.81 23.62
C VAL A 29 -0.56 -23.86 24.72
N VAL A 30 -1.13 -25.02 24.41
CA VAL A 30 -1.00 -26.22 25.23
C VAL A 30 0.43 -26.73 25.04
N PRO A 31 1.24 -26.89 26.10
CA PRO A 31 2.57 -27.45 25.97
C PRO A 31 2.44 -28.96 25.70
N GLY A 32 2.70 -29.38 24.49
CA GLY A 32 2.66 -30.80 24.15
C GLY A 32 2.93 -31.04 22.66
N GLU A 33 4.03 -31.68 22.38
CA GLU A 33 4.61 -32.16 21.13
C GLU A 33 5.20 -31.08 20.18
N PRO A 34 6.47 -31.26 19.78
CA PRO A 34 7.07 -30.46 18.73
C PRO A 34 6.34 -30.81 17.42
N GLU A 35 5.57 -29.86 16.89
CA GLU A 35 5.05 -29.96 15.53
C GLU A 35 6.23 -30.23 14.57
N PRO A 36 6.11 -31.21 13.66
CA PRO A 36 7.14 -31.44 12.65
C PRO A 36 7.36 -30.13 11.89
N PRO A 37 8.61 -29.79 11.54
CA PRO A 37 8.92 -28.54 10.86
C PRO A 37 8.19 -28.48 9.53
N THR A 38 7.03 -27.84 9.52
CA THR A 38 6.31 -27.53 8.28
C THR A 38 7.22 -26.63 7.45
N PRO A 39 7.48 -26.93 6.17
CA PRO A 39 8.34 -26.09 5.36
C PRO A 39 7.80 -24.66 5.41
N GLU A 40 8.65 -23.73 5.86
CA GLU A 40 8.28 -22.33 6.02
C GLU A 40 7.83 -21.75 4.70
N LYS A 41 6.56 -21.39 4.63
CA LYS A 41 6.01 -20.72 3.46
C LYS A 41 6.60 -19.32 3.35
N ARG A 42 7.34 -19.07 2.26
CA ARG A 42 8.13 -17.85 2.08
C ARG A 42 7.53 -16.84 1.12
N ASN A 43 6.53 -17.25 0.36
CA ASN A 43 5.88 -16.40 -0.63
C ASN A 43 4.54 -15.89 -0.09
N GLU A 44 4.22 -14.65 -0.36
CA GLU A 44 3.00 -14.01 0.12
C GLU A 44 2.41 -13.11 -0.96
N VAL A 45 1.10 -13.19 -1.15
CA VAL A 45 0.34 -12.26 -1.99
C VAL A 45 -0.61 -11.47 -1.11
N ARG A 46 -0.67 -10.16 -1.29
CA ARG A 46 -1.55 -9.25 -0.53
C ARG A 46 -2.37 -8.38 -1.46
N LEU A 47 -3.59 -8.09 -1.02
CA LEU A 47 -4.49 -7.12 -1.62
C LEU A 47 -4.62 -5.93 -0.67
N ASN A 48 -4.40 -4.72 -1.18
CA ASN A 48 -4.65 -3.49 -0.43
C ASN A 48 -6.15 -3.19 -0.45
N LEU A 49 -6.77 -3.23 0.72
CA LEU A 49 -8.19 -2.98 0.91
C LEU A 49 -8.54 -1.49 1.00
N HIS A 50 -7.57 -0.65 1.33
CA HIS A 50 -7.77 0.80 1.42
C HIS A 50 -7.84 1.47 0.05
N ALA A 51 -7.11 0.95 -0.95
CA ALA A 51 -7.05 1.55 -2.28
C ALA A 51 -8.38 1.57 -3.05
N PRO A 52 -9.22 0.51 -3.06
CA PRO A 52 -10.44 0.48 -3.88
C PRO A 52 -11.51 1.47 -3.44
N ILE A 53 -11.64 1.76 -2.15
CA ILE A 53 -12.76 2.52 -1.60
C ILE A 53 -12.59 4.03 -1.81
N PRO A 54 -11.59 4.71 -1.22
CA PRO A 54 -11.44 6.16 -1.39
C PRO A 54 -10.78 6.55 -2.70
N TYR A 55 -9.97 5.68 -3.31
CA TYR A 55 -9.11 6.06 -4.45
C TYR A 55 -9.48 5.39 -5.76
N GLN A 56 -10.46 4.47 -5.77
CA GLN A 56 -10.85 3.72 -6.96
C GLN A 56 -9.64 3.09 -7.67
N ALA A 57 -8.75 2.52 -6.90
CA ALA A 57 -7.52 1.89 -7.35
C ALA A 57 -7.44 0.45 -6.84
N LEU A 58 -6.85 -0.43 -7.63
CA LEU A 58 -6.47 -1.78 -7.20
C LEU A 58 -4.97 -1.81 -6.95
N SER A 59 -4.56 -2.43 -5.87
CA SER A 59 -3.14 -2.62 -5.56
C SER A 59 -2.91 -4.02 -5.04
N LEU A 60 -2.05 -4.76 -5.73
CA LEU A 60 -1.61 -6.10 -5.40
C LEU A 60 -0.13 -6.06 -5.03
N GLU A 61 0.24 -6.85 -4.04
CA GLU A 61 1.62 -6.99 -3.59
C GLU A 61 2.02 -8.46 -3.58
N TYR A 62 3.23 -8.74 -4.04
CA TYR A 62 3.92 -10.00 -3.84
C TYR A 62 5.16 -9.77 -3.01
N GLU A 63 5.37 -10.60 -1.99
CA GLU A 63 6.54 -10.54 -1.14
C GLU A 63 7.12 -11.94 -0.94
N ARG A 64 8.44 -12.05 -0.96
CA ARG A 64 9.18 -13.25 -0.61
C ARG A 64 10.08 -13.00 0.59
N ALA A 65 9.98 -13.83 1.60
CA ALA A 65 10.90 -13.86 2.71
C ALA A 65 12.25 -14.46 2.24
N VAL A 66 13.29 -13.64 2.21
CA VAL A 66 14.67 -14.06 1.85
C VAL A 66 15.48 -14.45 3.07
N ALA A 67 15.15 -13.87 4.24
CA ALA A 67 15.65 -14.24 5.56
C ALA A 67 14.49 -14.18 6.58
N LEU A 68 14.76 -14.49 7.86
CA LEU A 68 13.74 -14.44 8.91
C LEU A 68 13.20 -13.02 9.14
N ASP A 69 14.04 -12.04 8.92
CA ASP A 69 13.80 -10.62 9.15
C ASP A 69 13.89 -9.75 7.89
N VAL A 70 14.11 -10.35 6.71
CA VAL A 70 14.26 -9.64 5.44
C VAL A 70 13.28 -10.17 4.41
N GLY A 71 12.49 -9.26 3.84
CA GLY A 71 11.58 -9.51 2.72
C GLY A 71 11.93 -8.67 1.51
N VAL A 72 11.71 -9.21 0.32
CA VAL A 72 11.75 -8.47 -0.93
C VAL A 72 10.44 -8.68 -1.67
N GLY A 73 9.97 -7.64 -2.34
CA GLY A 73 8.68 -7.73 -3.01
C GLY A 73 8.47 -6.69 -4.08
N VAL A 74 7.29 -6.78 -4.68
CA VAL A 74 6.82 -5.83 -5.68
C VAL A 74 5.34 -5.56 -5.46
N MET A 75 4.97 -4.29 -5.53
CA MET A 75 3.59 -3.83 -5.59
C MET A 75 3.26 -3.43 -7.02
N ALA A 76 2.10 -3.83 -7.50
CA ALA A 76 1.51 -3.32 -8.73
C ALA A 76 0.20 -2.61 -8.40
N SER A 77 -0.05 -1.46 -9.00
CA SER A 77 -1.27 -0.68 -8.79
C SER A 77 -1.84 -0.18 -10.10
N ALA A 78 -3.18 -0.13 -10.18
CA ALA A 78 -3.91 0.43 -11.29
C ALA A 78 -5.10 1.25 -10.79
N TYR A 79 -5.31 2.42 -11.39
CA TYR A 79 -6.43 3.31 -11.11
C TYR A 79 -7.52 3.13 -12.18
N PHE A 80 -8.77 3.04 -11.75
CA PHE A 80 -9.93 2.83 -12.63
C PHE A 80 -11.04 3.87 -12.44
N GLY A 81 -10.82 4.89 -11.60
CA GLY A 81 -11.78 5.95 -11.35
C GLY A 81 -11.93 6.93 -12.52
N LYS A 82 -13.14 7.48 -12.66
CA LYS A 82 -13.46 8.48 -13.70
C LYS A 82 -12.93 9.87 -13.35
N GLU A 83 -12.82 10.20 -12.06
CA GLU A 83 -12.33 11.49 -11.59
C GLU A 83 -11.08 11.29 -10.73
N ARG A 84 -10.00 11.95 -11.08
CA ARG A 84 -8.76 11.91 -10.30
C ARG A 84 -8.86 12.84 -9.10
N LEU A 85 -9.09 12.25 -7.93
CA LEU A 85 -9.19 12.99 -6.68
C LEU A 85 -7.84 13.51 -6.16
N ASN A 86 -6.72 12.84 -6.46
CA ASN A 86 -5.40 13.35 -6.08
C ASN A 86 -4.27 12.51 -6.68
N VAL A 87 -3.41 13.13 -7.45
CA VAL A 87 -2.27 12.52 -8.14
C VAL A 87 -1.18 12.02 -7.18
N LEU A 88 -1.16 12.53 -5.95
CA LEU A 88 -0.15 12.17 -4.95
C LEU A 88 -0.27 10.73 -4.43
N PHE A 89 -1.47 10.15 -4.44
CA PHE A 89 -1.70 8.86 -3.79
C PHE A 89 -1.62 7.66 -4.74
N PHE A 90 -2.19 7.76 -5.94
CA PHE A 90 -2.19 6.63 -6.87
C PHE A 90 -1.98 7.10 -8.31
N PRO A 91 -0.96 6.60 -9.00
CA PRO A 91 -0.79 6.80 -10.43
C PRO A 91 -1.86 6.06 -11.22
N THR A 92 -1.96 6.30 -12.53
CA THR A 92 -2.85 5.54 -13.42
C THR A 92 -2.49 4.07 -13.42
N ALA A 93 -1.19 3.77 -13.51
CA ALA A 93 -0.64 2.45 -13.31
C ALA A 93 0.78 2.57 -12.77
N GLY A 94 1.21 1.62 -11.95
CA GLY A 94 2.55 1.67 -11.41
C GLY A 94 3.02 0.35 -10.85
N VAL A 95 4.33 0.23 -10.76
CA VAL A 95 5.01 -0.85 -10.07
C VAL A 95 6.00 -0.27 -9.07
N MET A 96 6.13 -0.95 -7.94
CA MET A 96 6.99 -0.51 -6.84
C MET A 96 7.73 -1.71 -6.27
N PRO A 97 8.95 -2.03 -6.74
CA PRO A 97 9.82 -2.96 -6.04
C PRO A 97 10.25 -2.39 -4.69
N TYR A 98 10.38 -3.25 -3.70
CA TYR A 98 10.77 -2.88 -2.36
C TYR A 98 11.57 -3.96 -1.63
N GLY A 99 12.35 -3.53 -0.64
CA GLY A 99 12.99 -4.37 0.35
C GLY A 99 12.54 -3.95 1.75
N ARG A 100 12.32 -4.92 2.64
CA ARG A 100 11.85 -4.72 4.01
C ARG A 100 12.78 -5.38 5.01
N TRP A 101 12.97 -4.69 6.11
CA TRP A 101 13.60 -5.22 7.30
C TRP A 101 12.59 -5.24 8.45
N TYR A 102 12.39 -6.43 9.02
CA TYR A 102 11.44 -6.68 10.11
C TYR A 102 12.18 -6.73 11.44
N PHE A 103 11.76 -5.92 12.40
CA PHE A 103 12.44 -5.83 13.71
C PHE A 103 11.51 -6.02 14.90
N GLY A 104 10.22 -6.20 14.69
CA GLY A 104 9.21 -6.25 15.76
C GLY A 104 8.85 -7.65 16.23
N GLY A 105 9.30 -8.71 15.59
CA GLY A 105 8.93 -10.09 15.93
C GLY A 105 9.34 -10.48 17.37
N PHE A 106 10.46 -9.98 17.84
CA PHE A 106 10.92 -10.21 19.21
C PHE A 106 10.01 -9.58 20.27
N LEU A 107 9.52 -8.36 20.04
CA LEU A 107 8.68 -7.65 21.01
C LEU A 107 7.29 -8.29 21.21
N PHE A 108 6.80 -9.00 20.21
CA PHE A 108 5.46 -9.61 20.22
C PHE A 108 5.49 -11.13 20.20
N SER A 109 6.64 -11.75 20.46
CA SER A 109 6.85 -13.21 20.43
C SER A 109 6.33 -13.87 19.12
N MET A 110 6.42 -13.15 18.01
CA MET A 110 5.98 -13.64 16.70
C MET A 110 7.00 -14.64 16.16
N LYS A 111 6.63 -15.90 16.12
CA LYS A 111 7.49 -17.01 15.64
C LYS A 111 7.56 -17.12 14.12
N LYS A 112 6.72 -16.36 13.38
CA LYS A 112 6.67 -16.41 11.90
C LYS A 112 7.71 -15.46 11.31
N PRO A 113 8.43 -15.85 10.24
CA PRO A 113 9.34 -14.96 9.54
C PRO A 113 8.58 -13.77 8.95
N ASN A 114 9.24 -12.63 8.81
CA ASN A 114 8.68 -11.40 8.22
C ASN A 114 7.33 -11.01 8.84
N ALA A 115 7.25 -10.97 10.17
CA ALA A 115 6.11 -10.49 10.93
C ALA A 115 6.57 -9.46 11.97
N GLY A 116 5.67 -8.55 12.36
CA GLY A 116 5.94 -7.46 13.28
C GLY A 116 6.14 -6.12 12.60
N PHE A 117 6.82 -5.20 13.27
CA PHE A 117 7.19 -3.91 12.70
C PHE A 117 8.26 -4.06 11.61
N PHE A 118 8.18 -3.24 10.60
CA PHE A 118 9.17 -3.20 9.53
C PHE A 118 9.49 -1.78 9.06
N LEU A 119 10.69 -1.64 8.52
CA LEU A 119 11.09 -0.53 7.67
C LEU A 119 11.24 -1.03 6.23
N GLU A 120 10.91 -0.18 5.28
CA GLU A 120 10.91 -0.48 3.86
C GLU A 120 11.71 0.57 3.09
N ALA A 121 12.54 0.13 2.16
CA ALA A 121 13.08 0.96 1.09
C ALA A 121 12.39 0.55 -0.21
N ASN A 122 11.96 1.55 -1.00
CA ASN A 122 11.19 1.28 -2.21
C ASN A 122 11.60 2.20 -3.37
N SER A 123 11.24 1.77 -4.58
CA SER A 123 11.41 2.54 -5.81
C SER A 123 10.10 2.49 -6.60
N SER A 124 9.53 3.64 -6.93
CA SER A 124 8.26 3.75 -7.66
C SER A 124 8.51 4.07 -9.12
N ILE A 125 7.95 3.26 -10.02
CA ILE A 125 7.85 3.53 -11.46
C ILE A 125 6.37 3.65 -11.76
N ALA A 126 5.91 4.83 -12.17
CA ALA A 126 4.50 5.13 -12.25
C ALA A 126 4.16 5.88 -13.55
N TYR A 127 3.18 5.36 -14.27
CA TYR A 127 2.56 6.05 -15.39
C TYR A 127 1.42 6.93 -14.88
N ASN A 128 1.47 8.18 -15.25
CA ASN A 128 0.45 9.17 -14.92
C ASN A 128 -0.16 9.68 -16.22
N ASP A 129 -1.46 9.57 -16.30
CA ASP A 129 -2.25 10.11 -17.40
C ASP A 129 -3.11 11.28 -16.88
N ASN A 130 -3.30 12.33 -17.70
CA ASN A 130 -4.12 13.50 -17.39
C ASN A 130 -3.75 14.25 -16.11
N LEU A 131 -2.45 14.50 -15.89
CA LEU A 131 -2.01 15.41 -14.84
C LEU A 131 -2.44 16.83 -15.19
N ARG A 132 -3.48 17.32 -14.52
CA ARG A 132 -3.97 18.69 -14.73
C ARG A 132 -3.11 19.69 -13.98
N ASN A 133 -2.35 20.46 -14.73
CA ASN A 133 -1.70 21.68 -14.22
C ASN A 133 -2.66 22.85 -14.43
N VAL A 134 -3.14 23.41 -13.34
CA VAL A 134 -3.92 24.65 -13.38
C VAL A 134 -2.95 25.83 -13.35
N HIS A 135 -2.89 26.57 -14.42
CA HIS A 135 -2.12 27.79 -14.53
C HIS A 135 -3.08 28.98 -14.66
N TYR A 136 -2.80 30.08 -13.98
CA TYR A 136 -3.56 31.31 -14.14
C TYR A 136 -2.71 32.28 -14.94
N GLU A 137 -3.08 32.51 -16.19
CA GLU A 137 -2.41 33.45 -17.06
C GLU A 137 -3.24 34.76 -17.14
N TYR A 138 -2.54 35.89 -17.08
CA TYR A 138 -3.21 37.19 -17.22
C TYR A 138 -3.50 37.41 -18.71
N SER A 139 -4.79 37.51 -19.06
CA SER A 139 -5.22 37.84 -20.40
C SER A 139 -5.32 39.39 -20.54
N PRO A 140 -4.49 40.00 -21.39
CA PRO A 140 -4.57 41.45 -21.62
C PRO A 140 -5.89 41.92 -22.26
N GLU A 141 -6.57 40.99 -22.96
CA GLU A 141 -7.85 41.30 -23.66
C GLU A 141 -9.03 41.38 -22.70
N THR A 142 -9.01 40.61 -21.62
CA THR A 142 -10.13 40.55 -20.66
C THR A 142 -9.82 41.22 -19.35
N GLU A 143 -8.56 41.72 -19.14
CA GLU A 143 -8.03 42.24 -17.88
C GLU A 143 -8.24 41.30 -16.66
N LYS A 144 -8.45 40.00 -16.91
CA LYS A 144 -8.70 38.99 -15.90
C LYS A 144 -7.69 37.86 -15.98
N ARG A 145 -7.49 37.17 -14.85
CA ARG A 145 -6.73 35.93 -14.82
C ARG A 145 -7.60 34.80 -15.34
N GLU A 146 -7.23 34.28 -16.49
CA GLU A 146 -7.88 33.12 -17.09
C GLU A 146 -7.23 31.82 -16.61
N LYS A 147 -8.08 30.84 -16.32
CA LYS A 147 -7.63 29.52 -15.87
C LYS A 147 -7.29 28.68 -17.10
N GLN A 148 -6.00 28.45 -17.31
CA GLN A 148 -5.53 27.48 -18.29
C GLN A 148 -5.29 26.13 -17.63
N ILE A 149 -5.79 25.06 -18.26
CA ILE A 149 -5.61 23.68 -17.83
C ILE A 149 -4.69 23.02 -18.85
N GLU A 150 -3.47 22.71 -18.42
CA GLU A 150 -2.51 21.94 -19.21
C GLU A 150 -2.57 20.48 -18.76
N GLU A 151 -2.93 19.57 -19.65
CA GLU A 151 -2.93 18.14 -19.40
C GLU A 151 -1.57 17.56 -19.80
N ARG A 152 -0.91 16.88 -18.88
CA ARG A 152 0.35 16.19 -19.13
C ARG A 152 0.22 14.71 -18.76
N HIS A 153 0.89 13.87 -19.54
CA HIS A 153 1.00 12.44 -19.29
C HIS A 153 2.46 12.02 -19.38
N GLY A 154 2.80 10.93 -18.72
CA GLY A 154 4.15 10.40 -18.76
C GLY A 154 4.51 9.48 -17.61
N VAL A 155 5.74 9.01 -17.63
CA VAL A 155 6.30 8.11 -16.61
C VAL A 155 7.08 8.92 -15.59
N SER A 156 6.81 8.70 -14.31
CA SER A 156 7.61 9.19 -13.19
C SER A 156 8.39 8.04 -12.57
N TRP A 157 9.56 8.37 -12.04
CA TRP A 157 10.37 7.46 -11.26
C TRP A 157 10.78 8.13 -9.94
N GLY A 158 10.71 7.38 -8.86
CA GLY A 158 11.03 7.90 -7.54
C GLY A 158 11.61 6.84 -6.61
N ILE A 159 12.19 7.32 -5.53
CA ILE A 159 12.69 6.50 -4.43
C ILE A 159 12.05 6.93 -3.12
N GLY A 160 11.88 6.01 -2.19
CA GLY A 160 11.22 6.28 -0.94
C GLY A 160 11.50 5.28 0.16
N LEU A 161 10.93 5.60 1.30
CA LEU A 161 10.95 4.78 2.48
C LEU A 161 9.52 4.48 2.91
N GLY A 162 9.35 3.42 3.64
CA GLY A 162 8.09 3.04 4.23
C GLY A 162 8.26 2.40 5.57
N GLY A 163 7.17 2.19 6.24
CA GLY A 163 7.12 1.45 7.47
C GLY A 163 5.71 0.99 7.78
N GLY A 164 5.61 0.00 8.63
CA GLY A 164 4.33 -0.56 8.99
C GLY A 164 4.44 -1.68 10.00
N PHE A 165 3.31 -2.35 10.15
CA PHE A 165 3.16 -3.48 11.04
C PHE A 165 2.42 -4.60 10.34
N LYS A 166 2.95 -5.83 10.39
CA LYS A 166 2.39 -7.02 9.78
C LYS A 166 2.16 -8.12 10.79
N LEU A 167 0.95 -8.66 10.81
CA LEU A 167 0.55 -9.85 11.54
C LEU A 167 0.48 -11.04 10.58
N VAL A 168 0.92 -12.21 11.03
CA VAL A 168 0.78 -13.46 10.30
C VAL A 168 0.16 -14.50 11.21
N THR A 169 -1.00 -15.02 10.84
CA THR A 169 -1.72 -16.05 11.59
C THR A 169 -1.08 -17.43 11.42
N ARG A 170 -1.46 -18.38 12.26
CA ARG A 170 -1.04 -19.80 12.12
C ARG A 170 -1.49 -20.41 10.80
N SER A 171 -2.66 -20.05 10.31
CA SER A 171 -3.24 -20.48 9.02
C SER A 171 -2.65 -19.75 7.81
N ASN A 172 -1.56 -18.98 7.99
CA ASN A 172 -0.83 -18.25 6.97
C ASN A 172 -1.58 -17.06 6.33
N TRP A 173 -2.67 -16.63 6.91
CA TRP A 173 -3.25 -15.32 6.57
C TRP A 173 -2.40 -14.21 7.15
N SER A 174 -2.25 -13.11 6.42
CA SER A 174 -1.56 -11.91 6.88
C SER A 174 -2.47 -10.69 6.85
N GLY A 175 -2.26 -9.81 7.82
CA GLY A 175 -2.85 -8.48 7.87
C GLY A 175 -1.75 -7.45 8.04
N GLU A 176 -1.81 -6.35 7.30
CA GLU A 176 -0.77 -5.33 7.31
C GLU A 176 -1.37 -3.93 7.29
N ILE A 177 -0.77 -3.03 8.07
CA ILE A 177 -0.97 -1.58 7.98
C ILE A 177 0.38 -0.96 7.68
N SER A 178 0.46 -0.18 6.62
CA SER A 178 1.71 0.46 6.19
C SER A 178 1.49 1.83 5.59
N CYS A 179 2.57 2.62 5.55
CA CYS A 179 2.64 3.87 4.83
C CYS A 179 3.98 3.99 4.14
N ARG A 180 3.97 4.39 2.88
CA ARG A 180 5.14 4.62 2.04
C ARG A 180 5.18 6.07 1.63
N LEU A 181 6.36 6.67 1.72
CA LEU A 181 6.62 8.05 1.35
C LEU A 181 7.83 8.08 0.43
N GLY A 182 7.77 8.85 -0.63
CA GLY A 182 8.91 8.95 -1.53
C GLY A 182 8.92 10.23 -2.35
N ARG A 183 10.05 10.45 -3.00
CA ARG A 183 10.28 11.60 -3.87
C ARG A 183 10.51 11.13 -5.30
N ASN A 184 9.81 11.77 -6.23
CA ASN A 184 10.00 11.54 -7.65
C ASN A 184 11.27 12.27 -8.13
N MET A 185 12.22 11.50 -8.63
CA MET A 185 13.46 11.99 -9.26
C MET A 185 13.19 12.39 -10.70
N VAL A 186 12.45 11.56 -11.44
CA VAL A 186 11.90 11.88 -12.76
C VAL A 186 10.44 12.28 -12.58
N LYS A 187 10.09 13.48 -13.05
CA LYS A 187 8.79 14.10 -12.84
C LYS A 187 8.08 14.33 -14.15
N VAL A 188 6.79 14.03 -14.20
CA VAL A 188 5.92 14.36 -15.34
C VAL A 188 5.50 15.83 -15.31
N SER A 189 5.39 16.40 -14.11
CA SER A 189 4.95 17.77 -13.87
C SER A 189 5.68 18.39 -12.68
N LYS A 190 5.66 19.72 -12.58
CA LYS A 190 6.24 20.46 -11.44
C LYS A 190 5.64 20.05 -10.10
N TRP A 191 4.39 19.57 -10.10
CA TRP A 191 3.63 19.19 -8.91
C TRP A 191 3.80 17.71 -8.55
N ASN A 192 4.27 16.85 -9.46
CA ASN A 192 4.54 15.44 -9.19
C ASN A 192 5.92 15.28 -8.51
N VAL A 193 6.08 15.86 -7.32
CA VAL A 193 7.36 15.88 -6.59
C VAL A 193 7.51 14.69 -5.67
N ALA A 194 6.41 14.21 -5.08
CA ALA A 194 6.40 13.18 -4.05
C ALA A 194 5.24 12.21 -4.25
N TYR A 195 5.31 11.07 -3.61
CA TYR A 195 4.21 10.12 -3.51
C TYR A 195 4.01 9.68 -2.06
N ILE A 196 2.77 9.34 -1.73
CA ILE A 196 2.35 8.80 -0.43
C ILE A 196 1.42 7.63 -0.70
N TYR A 197 1.70 6.47 -0.11
CA TYR A 197 0.90 5.26 -0.24
C TYR A 197 0.53 4.69 1.12
N PRO A 198 -0.62 5.08 1.69
CA PRO A 198 -1.18 4.40 2.83
C PRO A 198 -1.79 3.07 2.37
N ALA A 199 -1.61 2.01 3.16
CA ALA A 199 -2.14 0.71 2.85
C ALA A 199 -2.67 -0.01 4.09
N ILE A 200 -3.83 -0.64 3.93
CA ILE A 200 -4.37 -1.66 4.83
C ILE A 200 -4.56 -2.88 3.94
N SER A 201 -3.79 -3.94 4.19
CA SER A 201 -3.73 -5.08 3.28
C SER A 201 -4.05 -6.37 3.99
N VAL A 202 -4.66 -7.29 3.25
CA VAL A 202 -4.88 -8.68 3.65
C VAL A 202 -4.20 -9.59 2.64
N GLY A 203 -3.54 -10.64 3.10
CA GLY A 203 -2.80 -11.54 2.26
C GLY A 203 -2.81 -12.97 2.71
N TYR A 204 -2.21 -13.81 1.89
CA TYR A 204 -2.03 -15.21 2.14
C TYR A 204 -0.61 -15.64 1.79
N ARG A 205 -0.02 -16.44 2.66
CA ARG A 205 1.34 -16.97 2.54
C ARG A 205 1.33 -18.44 2.10
N PHE A 206 2.15 -18.76 1.12
CA PHE A 206 2.23 -20.10 0.51
C PHE A 206 3.66 -20.52 0.16
#